data_83865f469ca698c166b865f83c8d0c22
#
_entry.id   83865f469ca698c166b865f83c8d0c22
#
_cell.length_a   1.000
_cell.length_b   1.000
_cell.length_c   1.000
_cell.angle_alpha   90.00
_cell.angle_beta   90.00
_cell.angle_gamma   90.00
#
_symmetry.space_group_name_H-M   'P 1'
#
loop_
_entity.id
_entity.type
_entity.pdbx_description
1 polymer ?
#
loop_
_entity_poly.entity_id
_entity_poly.type
_entity_poly.pdbx_seq_one_letter_code
_entity_poly.pdbx_strand_id
1 'polypeptide(L)'
;AALHRAGYANRAESVAPGDGLRLDDAYITAVVRCAPPANKPKVEERDNCLPYLLRELELLERCRTIVALGSFGWDGALRAARALGAEVPRPKPRFGHLAEADLGRWRLLGCFHPSQQNTFTGKLTVPMIDAAFDRARALTNSVSE
;
A
#
# COMPACT_ATOMS: atom_id res chain seq x y z
N ALA A 1 -11.29 -1.88 9.77
CA ALA A 1 -12.25 -0.76 9.92
C ALA A 1 -12.12 0.28 8.79
N ALA A 2 -10.91 0.84 8.55
CA ALA A 2 -10.72 1.91 7.55
C ALA A 2 -11.14 1.49 6.13
N LEU A 3 -10.77 0.31 5.69
CA LEU A 3 -11.19 -0.20 4.37
C LEU A 3 -12.71 -0.35 4.27
N HIS A 4 -13.36 -0.74 5.36
CA HIS A 4 -14.82 -0.83 5.40
C HIS A 4 -15.46 0.54 5.26
N ARG A 5 -14.97 1.55 6.00
CA ARG A 5 -15.49 2.93 5.89
C ARG A 5 -15.30 3.50 4.48
N ALA A 6 -14.21 3.12 3.82
CA ALA A 6 -13.93 3.57 2.45
C ALA A 6 -14.66 2.76 1.37
N GLY A 7 -15.38 1.71 1.74
CA GLY A 7 -16.15 0.89 0.82
C GLY A 7 -15.37 -0.23 0.13
N TYR A 8 -14.17 -0.56 0.64
CA TYR A 8 -13.33 -1.62 0.09
C TYR A 8 -13.45 -2.96 0.82
N ALA A 9 -14.20 -3.01 1.92
CA ALA A 9 -14.41 -4.24 2.68
C ALA A 9 -15.87 -4.35 3.09
N ASN A 10 -16.37 -5.58 3.11
CA ASN A 10 -17.76 -5.84 3.50
C ASN A 10 -17.98 -5.81 5.01
N ARG A 11 -16.91 -5.82 5.81
CA ARG A 11 -16.94 -5.83 7.27
C ARG A 11 -15.86 -4.92 7.84
N ALA A 12 -16.13 -4.36 9.02
CA ALA A 12 -15.16 -3.51 9.71
C ALA A 12 -14.05 -4.30 10.41
N GLU A 13 -14.31 -5.54 10.77
CA GLU A 13 -13.40 -6.37 11.57
C GLU A 13 -13.15 -7.71 10.92
N SER A 14 -11.94 -8.22 11.14
CA SER A 14 -11.56 -9.57 10.80
C SER A 14 -11.05 -10.24 12.08
N VAL A 15 -11.69 -11.35 12.48
CA VAL A 15 -11.41 -12.02 13.75
C VAL A 15 -10.75 -13.39 13.55
N ALA A 16 -10.96 -14.04 12.41
CA ALA A 16 -10.40 -15.37 12.13
C ALA A 16 -10.39 -15.64 10.62
N PRO A 17 -9.52 -16.53 10.14
CA PRO A 17 -9.59 -17.01 8.76
C PRO A 17 -10.97 -17.61 8.46
N GLY A 18 -11.55 -17.26 7.32
CA GLY A 18 -12.87 -17.76 6.91
C GLY A 18 -14.05 -17.08 7.60
N ASP A 19 -13.86 -15.92 8.23
CA ASP A 19 -14.91 -15.18 8.95
C ASP A 19 -15.87 -14.42 8.02
N GLY A 20 -15.72 -14.54 6.72
CA GLY A 20 -16.55 -13.87 5.73
C GLY A 20 -16.08 -12.47 5.33
N LEU A 21 -14.91 -12.03 5.78
CA LEU A 21 -14.32 -10.78 5.27
C LEU A 21 -14.01 -10.91 3.79
N ARG A 22 -14.50 -9.95 3.00
CA ARG A 22 -14.22 -9.84 1.59
C ARG A 22 -13.74 -8.44 1.26
N LEU A 23 -12.69 -8.33 0.44
CA LEU A 23 -12.24 -7.07 -0.10
C LEU A 23 -12.80 -6.89 -1.51
N ASP A 24 -13.35 -5.71 -1.77
CA ASP A 24 -13.88 -5.33 -3.08
C ASP A 24 -12.98 -4.21 -3.65
N ASP A 25 -12.49 -4.42 -4.86
CA ASP A 25 -11.60 -3.48 -5.56
C ASP A 25 -10.31 -3.13 -4.81
N ALA A 26 -9.88 -4.02 -3.92
CA ALA A 26 -8.66 -3.83 -3.13
C ALA A 26 -7.94 -5.18 -2.94
N TYR A 27 -6.62 -5.13 -2.91
CA TYR A 27 -5.76 -6.26 -2.65
C TYR A 27 -4.68 -5.82 -1.65
N ILE A 28 -4.45 -6.62 -0.63
CA ILE A 28 -3.44 -6.34 0.39
C ILE A 28 -2.27 -7.29 0.20
N THR A 29 -1.09 -6.71 0.11
CA THR A 29 0.16 -7.48 0.04
C THR A 29 1.22 -6.88 0.95
N ALA A 30 2.32 -7.58 1.11
CA ALA A 30 3.44 -7.13 1.93
C ALA A 30 4.74 -7.17 1.12
N VAL A 31 5.62 -6.20 1.37
CA VAL A 31 6.95 -6.15 0.78
C VAL A 31 7.81 -7.31 1.29
N VAL A 32 7.65 -7.67 2.56
CA VAL A 32 8.29 -8.82 3.19
C VAL A 32 7.23 -9.74 3.76
N ARG A 33 7.30 -11.04 3.42
CA ARG A 33 6.27 -12.02 3.77
C ARG A 33 6.58 -12.82 5.01
N CYS A 34 7.82 -12.80 5.50
CA CYS A 34 8.21 -13.43 6.76
C CYS A 34 8.33 -12.37 7.85
N ALA A 35 8.02 -12.75 9.10
CA ALA A 35 8.17 -11.84 10.23
C ALA A 35 9.66 -11.59 10.50
N PRO A 36 10.18 -10.39 10.24
CA PRO A 36 11.60 -10.12 10.48
C PRO A 36 11.88 -9.99 11.98
N PRO A 37 13.09 -10.36 12.44
CA PRO A 37 13.49 -10.13 13.81
C PRO A 37 13.40 -8.65 14.18
N ALA A 38 12.84 -8.34 15.35
CA ALA A 38 12.66 -6.98 15.87
C ALA A 38 11.87 -6.06 14.91
N ASN A 39 11.00 -6.60 14.07
CA ASN A 39 10.22 -5.85 13.05
C ASN A 39 11.06 -4.96 12.13
N LYS A 40 12.33 -5.33 11.93
CA LYS A 40 13.24 -4.61 11.04
C LYS A 40 13.68 -5.52 9.88
N PRO A 41 13.01 -5.44 8.74
CA PRO A 41 13.39 -6.25 7.57
C PRO A 41 14.80 -5.88 7.10
N LYS A 42 15.60 -6.91 6.82
CA LYS A 42 16.90 -6.72 6.19
C LYS A 42 16.73 -6.55 4.67
N VAL A 43 17.75 -5.95 4.03
CA VAL A 43 17.77 -5.80 2.58
C VAL A 43 17.61 -7.14 1.88
N GLU A 44 18.28 -8.20 2.38
CA GLU A 44 18.17 -9.55 1.84
C GLU A 44 16.77 -10.11 1.87
N GLU A 45 16.04 -9.90 2.97
CA GLU A 45 14.65 -10.35 3.12
C GLU A 45 13.74 -9.65 2.11
N ARG A 46 13.94 -8.35 1.92
CA ARG A 46 13.23 -7.57 0.91
C ARG A 46 13.52 -8.08 -0.50
N ASP A 47 14.79 -8.36 -0.80
CA ASP A 47 15.20 -8.84 -2.12
C ASP A 47 14.65 -10.24 -2.41
N ASN A 48 14.62 -11.11 -1.40
CA ASN A 48 14.09 -12.46 -1.54
C ASN A 48 12.57 -12.46 -1.76
N CYS A 49 11.86 -11.48 -1.23
CA CYS A 49 10.41 -11.38 -1.37
C CYS A 49 9.97 -10.56 -2.59
N LEU A 50 10.87 -9.79 -3.21
CA LEU A 50 10.56 -8.95 -4.36
C LEU A 50 9.89 -9.70 -5.51
N PRO A 51 10.35 -10.91 -5.93
CA PRO A 51 9.70 -11.61 -7.03
C PRO A 51 8.22 -11.90 -6.81
N TYR A 52 7.80 -12.14 -5.58
CA TYR A 52 6.38 -12.36 -5.24
C TYR A 52 5.56 -11.10 -5.44
N LEU A 53 6.09 -9.95 -5.00
CA LEU A 53 5.43 -8.66 -5.20
C LEU A 53 5.31 -8.31 -6.68
N LEU A 54 6.36 -8.55 -7.46
CA LEU A 54 6.33 -8.33 -8.91
C LEU A 54 5.26 -9.18 -9.58
N ARG A 55 5.17 -10.45 -9.20
CA ARG A 55 4.17 -11.36 -9.77
C ARG A 55 2.75 -10.92 -9.43
N GLU A 56 2.52 -10.48 -8.20
CA GLU A 56 1.21 -9.97 -7.80
C GLU A 56 0.82 -8.73 -8.61
N LEU A 57 1.74 -7.77 -8.79
CA LEU A 57 1.48 -6.58 -9.60
C LEU A 57 1.19 -6.91 -11.06
N GLU A 58 1.88 -7.91 -11.62
CA GLU A 58 1.61 -8.37 -12.99
C GLU A 58 0.21 -8.98 -13.10
N LEU A 59 -0.22 -9.76 -12.11
CA LEU A 59 -1.53 -10.42 -12.10
C LEU A 59 -2.67 -9.44 -11.87
N LEU A 60 -2.42 -8.34 -11.16
CA LEU A 60 -3.41 -7.30 -10.87
C LEU A 60 -3.52 -6.30 -12.04
N GLU A 61 -4.02 -6.76 -13.17
CA GLU A 61 -4.04 -5.98 -14.41
C GLU A 61 -4.85 -4.69 -14.34
N ARG A 62 -5.87 -4.65 -13.48
CA ARG A 62 -6.72 -3.47 -13.29
C ARG A 62 -6.23 -2.53 -12.19
N CYS A 63 -5.15 -2.87 -11.51
CA CYS A 63 -4.61 -2.02 -10.46
C CYS A 63 -4.10 -0.71 -11.07
N ARG A 64 -4.60 0.41 -10.57
CA ARG A 64 -4.20 1.76 -10.99
C ARG A 64 -3.55 2.56 -9.88
N THR A 65 -3.86 2.22 -8.64
CA THR A 65 -3.37 2.95 -7.46
C THR A 65 -2.75 1.97 -6.48
N ILE A 66 -1.56 2.32 -5.99
CA ILE A 66 -0.87 1.59 -4.94
C ILE A 66 -0.84 2.49 -3.71
N VAL A 67 -1.38 2.01 -2.59
CA VAL A 67 -1.27 2.70 -1.31
C VAL A 67 -0.16 2.04 -0.51
N ALA A 68 0.91 2.79 -0.25
CA ALA A 68 2.05 2.31 0.51
C ALA A 68 1.90 2.70 1.98
N LEU A 69 1.86 1.70 2.85
CA LEU A 69 1.74 1.91 4.28
C LEU A 69 3.14 1.97 4.90
N GLY A 70 3.60 3.18 5.18
CA GLY A 70 4.92 3.44 5.73
C GLY A 70 6.01 3.58 4.68
N SER A 71 7.18 4.05 5.11
CA SER A 71 8.31 4.30 4.21
C SER A 71 8.86 3.03 3.58
N PHE A 72 8.84 1.92 4.30
CA PHE A 72 9.30 0.64 3.79
C PHE A 72 8.40 0.15 2.63
N GLY A 73 7.07 0.29 2.79
CA GLY A 73 6.12 -0.01 1.72
C GLY A 73 6.28 0.91 0.52
N TRP A 74 6.54 2.19 0.77
CA TRP A 74 6.80 3.18 -0.29
C TRP A 74 8.03 2.80 -1.12
N ASP A 75 9.15 2.54 -0.46
CA ASP A 75 10.39 2.14 -1.15
C ASP A 75 10.23 0.82 -1.90
N GLY A 76 9.52 -0.13 -1.31
CA GLY A 76 9.21 -1.41 -1.94
C GLY A 76 8.36 -1.25 -3.20
N ALA A 77 7.35 -0.39 -3.17
CA ALA A 77 6.51 -0.11 -4.33
C ALA A 77 7.31 0.55 -5.46
N LEU A 78 8.17 1.54 -5.14
CA LEU A 78 9.02 2.18 -6.14
C LEU A 78 9.98 1.19 -6.79
N ARG A 79 10.56 0.32 -5.97
CA ARG A 79 11.48 -0.70 -6.44
C ARG A 79 10.79 -1.71 -7.35
N ALA A 80 9.62 -2.18 -6.96
CA ALA A 80 8.82 -3.12 -7.75
C ALA A 80 8.39 -2.49 -9.08
N ALA A 81 7.90 -1.25 -9.06
CA ALA A 81 7.49 -0.54 -10.26
C ALA A 81 8.66 -0.38 -11.24
N ARG A 82 9.83 0.00 -10.73
CA ARG A 82 11.04 0.13 -11.56
C ARG A 82 11.43 -1.20 -12.18
N ALA A 83 11.37 -2.29 -11.41
CA ALA A 83 11.70 -3.63 -11.92
C ALA A 83 10.75 -4.09 -13.02
N LEU A 84 9.51 -3.60 -13.03
CA LEU A 84 8.51 -3.87 -14.07
C LEU A 84 8.54 -2.86 -15.22
N GLY A 85 9.57 -2.01 -15.28
CA GLY A 85 9.78 -1.09 -16.38
C GLY A 85 9.13 0.28 -16.24
N ALA A 86 8.56 0.60 -15.09
CA ALA A 86 7.98 1.92 -14.86
C ALA A 86 9.07 2.99 -14.71
N GLU A 87 8.79 4.18 -15.22
CA GLU A 87 9.66 5.34 -15.02
C GLU A 87 9.39 5.96 -13.66
N VAL A 88 10.37 5.86 -12.76
CA VAL A 88 10.28 6.47 -11.43
C VAL A 88 10.84 7.89 -11.53
N PRO A 89 10.09 8.92 -11.05
CA PRO A 89 10.56 10.29 -11.09
C PRO A 89 11.92 10.49 -10.40
N ARG A 90 12.70 11.42 -10.92
CA ARG A 90 13.98 11.82 -10.33
C ARG A 90 13.96 13.31 -9.99
N PRO A 91 14.38 13.72 -8.78
CA PRO A 91 14.87 12.86 -7.70
C PRO A 91 13.79 11.89 -7.19
N LYS A 92 14.22 10.82 -6.50
CA LYS A 92 13.31 9.79 -5.94
C LYS A 92 12.22 10.45 -5.10
N PRO A 93 10.93 10.15 -5.34
CA PRO A 93 9.86 10.71 -4.54
C PRO A 93 9.99 10.35 -3.07
N ARG A 94 9.83 11.34 -2.19
CA ARG A 94 9.93 11.15 -0.75
C ARG A 94 8.63 10.63 -0.18
N PHE A 95 8.74 9.68 0.75
CA PHE A 95 7.59 9.20 1.50
C PHE A 95 7.04 10.31 2.41
N GLY A 96 5.73 10.36 2.50
CA GLY A 96 4.99 11.19 3.44
C GLY A 96 3.53 10.78 3.42
N HIS A 97 2.78 11.17 4.46
CA HIS A 97 1.34 10.93 4.47
C HIS A 97 0.67 11.76 3.38
N LEU A 98 -0.11 11.10 2.51
CA LEU A 98 -0.74 11.68 1.32
C LEU A 98 0.26 12.14 0.24
N ALA A 99 1.53 11.77 0.34
CA ALA A 99 2.48 11.98 -0.74
C ALA A 99 2.06 11.14 -1.95
N GLU A 100 2.22 11.70 -3.16
CA GLU A 100 1.83 11.05 -4.41
C GLU A 100 3.02 10.99 -5.36
N ALA A 101 3.07 9.94 -6.17
CA ALA A 101 4.01 9.81 -7.26
C ALA A 101 3.33 9.19 -8.47
N ASP A 102 3.62 9.72 -9.65
CA ASP A 102 3.14 9.17 -10.92
C ASP A 102 4.18 8.19 -11.45
N LEU A 103 3.82 6.91 -11.50
CA LEU A 103 4.68 5.85 -12.00
C LEU A 103 4.27 5.38 -13.40
N GLY A 104 3.48 6.17 -14.10
CA GLY A 104 2.93 5.82 -15.40
C GLY A 104 1.71 4.92 -15.26
N ARG A 105 1.92 3.61 -15.23
CA ARG A 105 0.84 2.62 -15.06
C ARG A 105 0.12 2.76 -13.72
N TRP A 106 0.85 3.15 -12.66
CA TRP A 106 0.30 3.27 -11.31
C TRP A 106 0.46 4.68 -10.77
N ARG A 107 -0.49 5.09 -9.93
CA ARG A 107 -0.34 6.20 -8.99
C ARG A 107 0.05 5.65 -7.64
N LEU A 108 1.13 6.15 -7.06
CA LEU A 108 1.58 5.76 -5.73
C LEU A 108 1.14 6.79 -4.72
N LEU A 109 0.49 6.34 -3.65
CA LEU A 109 0.01 7.19 -2.57
C LEU A 109 0.61 6.70 -1.25
N GLY A 110 1.20 7.60 -0.47
CA GLY A 110 1.75 7.29 0.85
C GLY A 110 0.70 7.43 1.94
N CYS A 111 0.74 6.52 2.90
CA CYS A 111 -0.03 6.60 4.13
C CYS A 111 0.87 6.20 5.29
N PHE A 112 0.82 6.93 6.41
CA PHE A 112 1.53 6.51 7.62
C PHE A 112 1.08 5.11 8.00
N HIS A 113 2.03 4.28 8.43
CA HIS A 113 1.75 2.88 8.77
C HIS A 113 0.80 2.82 9.99
N PRO A 114 -0.29 2.02 9.92
CA PRO A 114 -1.25 1.90 11.02
C PRO A 114 -0.71 0.99 12.15
N SER A 115 0.49 1.30 12.63
CA SER A 115 1.10 0.62 13.77
C SER A 115 0.50 1.13 15.08
N GLN A 116 0.63 0.34 16.14
CA GLN A 116 0.22 0.78 17.47
C GLN A 116 0.95 2.05 17.89
N GLN A 117 2.25 2.16 17.60
CA GLN A 117 3.03 3.34 17.91
C GLN A 117 2.46 4.59 17.24
N ASN A 118 2.17 4.54 15.95
CA ASN A 118 1.65 5.69 15.22
C ASN A 118 0.23 6.07 15.66
N THR A 119 -0.61 5.09 15.98
CA THR A 119 -1.98 5.35 16.43
C THR A 119 -2.03 5.88 17.85
N PHE A 120 -1.25 5.32 18.78
CA PHE A 120 -1.23 5.76 20.18
C PHE A 120 -0.58 7.13 20.35
N THR A 121 0.41 7.49 19.53
CA THR A 121 1.07 8.81 19.60
C THR A 121 0.30 9.90 18.84
N GLY A 122 -0.78 9.55 18.14
CA GLY A 122 -1.53 10.49 17.32
C GLY A 122 -0.88 10.87 16.01
N LYS A 123 0.23 10.24 15.64
CA LYS A 123 0.86 10.46 14.33
C LYS A 123 -0.04 10.05 13.19
N LEU A 124 -0.82 8.97 13.37
CA LEU A 124 -1.86 8.56 12.44
C LEU A 124 -3.20 8.55 13.17
N THR A 125 -4.13 9.37 12.71
CA THR A 125 -5.49 9.44 13.24
C THR A 125 -6.48 8.76 12.31
N VAL A 126 -7.70 8.48 12.80
CA VAL A 126 -8.75 7.90 11.96
C VAL A 126 -9.08 8.79 10.76
N PRO A 127 -9.28 10.12 10.90
CA PRO A 127 -9.49 10.97 9.73
C PRO A 127 -8.34 10.94 8.72
N MET A 128 -7.10 10.80 9.18
CA MET A 128 -5.94 10.75 8.30
C MET A 128 -5.92 9.50 7.42
N ILE A 129 -6.23 8.33 8.00
CA ILE A 129 -6.28 7.08 7.22
C ILE A 129 -7.49 7.07 6.29
N ASP A 130 -8.62 7.62 6.72
CA ASP A 130 -9.81 7.74 5.87
C ASP A 130 -9.52 8.65 4.67
N ALA A 131 -8.82 9.77 4.88
CA ALA A 131 -8.41 10.68 3.79
C ALA A 131 -7.51 9.97 2.78
N ALA A 132 -6.61 9.10 3.22
CA ALA A 132 -5.74 8.34 2.32
C ALA A 132 -6.55 7.41 1.42
N PHE A 133 -7.51 6.67 1.95
CA PHE A 133 -8.34 5.77 1.14
C PHE A 133 -9.33 6.51 0.24
N ASP A 134 -9.87 7.64 0.69
CA ASP A 134 -10.70 8.50 -0.17
C ASP A 134 -9.88 9.05 -1.34
N ARG A 135 -8.64 9.46 -1.08
CA ARG A 135 -7.74 9.93 -2.15
C ARG A 135 -7.38 8.80 -3.11
N ALA A 136 -7.13 7.59 -2.59
CA ALA A 136 -6.86 6.43 -3.43
C ALA A 136 -8.01 6.14 -4.39
N ARG A 137 -9.25 6.25 -3.92
CA ARG A 137 -10.44 6.08 -4.76
C ARG A 137 -10.50 7.16 -5.84
N ALA A 138 -10.26 8.41 -5.49
CA ALA A 138 -10.25 9.51 -6.45
C ALA A 138 -9.19 9.33 -7.52
N LEU A 139 -7.97 8.91 -7.14
CA LEU A 139 -6.88 8.64 -8.08
C LEU A 139 -7.25 7.49 -9.03
N THR A 140 -7.84 6.42 -8.52
CA THR A 140 -8.25 5.28 -9.34
C THR A 140 -9.32 5.68 -10.35
N ASN A 141 -10.31 6.44 -9.93
CA ASN A 141 -11.40 6.87 -10.80
C ASN A 141 -10.93 7.85 -11.87
N SER A 142 -9.97 8.72 -11.57
CA SER A 142 -9.45 9.70 -12.54
C SER A 142 -8.70 9.05 -13.71
N VAL A 143 -8.10 7.87 -13.49
CA VAL A 143 -7.38 7.14 -14.54
C VAL A 143 -8.34 6.37 -15.45
N SER A 144 -9.56 6.09 -14.97
CA SER A 144 -10.58 5.36 -15.74
C SER A 144 -11.29 6.23 -16.78
N GLU A 145 -11.06 7.53 -16.75
CA GLU A 145 -11.55 8.51 -17.73
C GLU A 145 -10.47 8.75 -18.79
#